data_d027f7bac69c6d70bacb19703c57ebc7
#
_entry.id   d027f7bac69c6d70bacb19703c57ebc7
#
_cell.length_a   1.000
_cell.length_b   1.000
_cell.length_c   1.000
_cell.angle_alpha   90.00
_cell.angle_beta   90.00
_cell.angle_gamma   90.00
#
_symmetry.space_group_name_H-M   'P 1'
#
loop_
_entity.id
_entity.type
_entity.pdbx_description
1 polymer ?
#
loop_
_entity_poly.entity_id
_entity_poly.type
_entity_poly.pdbx_seq_one_letter_code
_entity_poly.pdbx_strand_id
1 'polypeptide(L)'
;ERIACLLSDVVLARALNWPMVLPASGQGLTKAMLRDLVAEGQGAELKIQQRLLESVEEIISVARNLARRAQALQGIAPKLRAKGSDAAVALFLSEDAVGPSTMLSPMIKGTSIPMTDRAARRFCDRLVELGVAHELTGRSTFRFYGISP
;
A
#
# COMPACT_ATOMS: atom_id res chain seq x y z
N GLU A 1 0.42 -0.74 24.11
CA GLU A 1 0.38 -1.98 23.31
C GLU A 1 0.97 -1.78 21.90
N ARG A 2 0.48 -0.83 21.09
CA ARG A 2 1.01 -0.59 19.73
C ARG A 2 2.51 -0.31 19.69
N ILE A 3 3.02 0.46 20.65
CA ILE A 3 4.46 0.77 20.76
C ILE A 3 5.24 -0.52 21.08
N ALA A 4 4.73 -1.39 21.95
CA ALA A 4 5.37 -2.64 22.28
C ALA A 4 5.45 -3.57 21.06
N CYS A 5 4.37 -3.68 20.27
CA CYS A 5 4.37 -4.43 19.02
C CYS A 5 5.40 -3.86 18.02
N LEU A 6 5.45 -2.52 17.86
CA LEU A 6 6.43 -1.89 16.98
C LEU A 6 7.88 -2.17 17.42
N LEU A 7 8.16 -2.09 18.71
CA LEU A 7 9.49 -2.41 19.23
C LEU A 7 9.84 -3.88 19.02
N SER A 8 8.88 -4.79 19.19
CA SER A 8 9.02 -6.21 18.89
C SER A 8 9.36 -6.43 17.41
N ASP A 9 8.66 -5.76 16.50
CA ASP A 9 8.92 -5.81 15.06
C ASP A 9 10.32 -5.28 14.70
N VAL A 10 10.79 -4.22 15.37
CA VAL A 10 12.17 -3.70 15.21
C VAL A 10 13.20 -4.71 15.67
N VAL A 11 12.99 -5.35 16.81
CA VAL A 11 13.90 -6.39 17.35
C VAL A 11 13.94 -7.60 16.41
N LEU A 12 12.78 -8.02 15.92
CA LEU A 12 12.65 -9.13 14.97
C LEU A 12 13.39 -8.82 13.66
N ALA A 13 13.18 -7.65 13.10
CA ALA A 13 13.85 -7.22 11.86
C ALA A 13 15.38 -7.20 12.03
N ARG A 14 15.89 -6.73 13.17
CA ARG A 14 17.31 -6.75 13.48
C ARG A 14 17.86 -8.17 13.63
N ALA A 15 17.17 -9.02 14.38
CA ALA A 15 17.57 -10.40 14.61
C ALA A 15 17.64 -11.22 13.31
N LEU A 16 16.72 -10.95 12.36
CA LEU A 16 16.64 -11.61 11.06
C LEU A 16 17.40 -10.87 9.94
N ASN A 17 18.08 -9.78 10.26
CA ASN A 17 18.82 -8.93 9.32
C ASN A 17 17.94 -8.47 8.13
N TRP A 18 16.70 -8.10 8.40
CA TRP A 18 15.79 -7.56 7.38
C TRP A 18 16.14 -6.11 7.05
N PRO A 19 16.03 -5.69 5.78
CA PRO A 19 16.35 -4.31 5.37
C PRO A 19 15.29 -3.29 5.84
N MET A 20 14.11 -3.77 6.28
CA MET A 20 13.02 -2.94 6.76
C MET A 20 12.24 -3.63 7.89
N VAL A 21 11.55 -2.82 8.69
CA VAL A 21 10.64 -3.32 9.73
C VAL A 21 9.29 -3.63 9.10
N LEU A 22 8.82 -4.86 9.27
CA LEU A 22 7.47 -5.27 8.88
C LEU A 22 6.55 -5.27 10.10
N PRO A 23 5.32 -4.71 10.03
CA PRO A 23 4.42 -4.58 11.18
C PRO A 23 3.68 -5.89 11.50
N ALA A 24 4.40 -7.01 11.60
CA ALA A 24 3.82 -8.35 11.80
C ALA A 24 3.13 -8.50 13.16
N SER A 25 3.78 -8.01 14.23
CA SER A 25 3.20 -8.04 15.58
C SER A 25 1.97 -7.15 15.70
N GLY A 26 2.00 -5.97 15.08
CA GLY A 26 0.90 -5.01 15.12
C GLY A 26 -0.36 -5.49 14.41
N GLN A 27 -0.22 -6.33 13.38
CA GLN A 27 -1.34 -6.92 12.64
C GLN A 27 -1.82 -8.23 13.24
N GLY A 28 -0.90 -9.05 13.74
CA GLY A 28 -1.18 -10.42 14.15
C GLY A 28 -1.59 -10.57 15.62
N LEU A 29 -1.06 -9.76 16.51
CA LEU A 29 -1.23 -9.97 17.94
C LEU A 29 -2.40 -9.18 18.51
N THR A 30 -3.28 -9.86 19.22
CA THR A 30 -4.38 -9.24 19.95
C THR A 30 -3.99 -8.95 21.40
N LYS A 31 -4.73 -8.04 22.05
CA LYS A 31 -4.56 -7.74 23.46
C LYS A 31 -4.77 -8.96 24.36
N ALA A 32 -5.70 -9.83 23.98
CA ALA A 32 -5.94 -11.08 24.71
C ALA A 32 -4.71 -11.99 24.65
N MET A 33 -4.16 -12.22 23.46
CA MET A 33 -2.96 -13.05 23.29
C MET A 33 -1.76 -12.56 24.11
N LEU A 34 -1.59 -11.22 24.17
CA LEU A 34 -0.51 -10.63 24.98
C LEU A 34 -0.74 -10.80 26.48
N ARG A 35 -1.98 -10.80 26.96
CA ARG A 35 -2.32 -11.11 28.36
C ARG A 35 -2.07 -12.56 28.68
N ASP A 36 -2.49 -13.47 27.78
CA ASP A 36 -2.30 -14.91 27.94
C ASP A 36 -0.81 -15.25 28.01
N LEU A 37 0.04 -14.57 27.21
CA LEU A 37 1.49 -14.74 27.28
C LEU A 37 2.05 -14.41 28.66
N VAL A 38 1.54 -13.34 29.30
CA VAL A 38 1.97 -12.95 30.65
C VAL A 38 1.46 -13.92 31.70
N ALA A 39 0.26 -14.50 31.53
CA ALA A 39 -0.38 -15.40 32.48
C ALA A 39 0.07 -16.85 32.35
N GLU A 40 0.20 -17.36 31.12
CA GLU A 40 0.43 -18.80 30.84
C GLU A 40 1.87 -19.09 30.39
N GLY A 41 2.70 -18.10 30.10
CA GLY A 41 4.09 -18.24 29.68
C GLY A 41 4.24 -19.12 28.43
N GLN A 42 4.95 -20.25 28.54
CA GLN A 42 5.25 -21.13 27.39
C GLN A 42 4.03 -21.68 26.67
N GLY A 43 2.88 -21.83 27.34
CA GLY A 43 1.65 -22.32 26.73
C GLY A 43 1.10 -21.37 25.67
N ALA A 44 1.20 -20.07 25.89
CA ALA A 44 0.75 -19.03 24.96
C ALA A 44 1.80 -18.69 23.88
N GLU A 45 3.08 -18.98 24.14
CA GLU A 45 4.19 -18.61 23.24
C GLU A 45 4.03 -19.23 21.85
N LEU A 46 3.71 -20.53 21.77
CA LEU A 46 3.52 -21.22 20.50
C LEU A 46 2.38 -20.61 19.67
N LYS A 47 1.28 -20.22 20.32
CA LYS A 47 0.16 -19.56 19.64
C LYS A 47 0.57 -18.20 19.06
N ILE A 48 1.39 -17.46 19.79
CA ILE A 48 1.93 -16.16 19.34
C ILE A 48 2.88 -16.35 18.16
N GLN A 49 3.79 -17.31 18.23
CA GLN A 49 4.71 -17.61 17.14
C GLN A 49 3.95 -18.02 15.87
N GLN A 50 2.95 -18.90 16.00
CA GLN A 50 2.10 -19.29 14.88
C GLN A 50 1.38 -18.08 14.28
N ARG A 51 0.78 -17.22 15.10
CA ARG A 51 0.06 -16.02 14.61
C ARG A 51 1.00 -15.01 13.95
N LEU A 52 2.23 -14.87 14.43
CA LEU A 52 3.25 -14.05 13.78
C LEU A 52 3.63 -14.58 12.40
N LEU A 53 3.80 -15.90 12.25
CA LEU A 53 4.07 -16.52 10.95
C LEU A 53 2.91 -16.25 9.97
N GLU A 54 1.67 -16.46 10.39
CA GLU A 54 0.48 -16.15 9.58
C GLU A 54 0.46 -14.67 9.13
N SER A 55 0.79 -13.74 10.04
CA SER A 55 0.88 -12.31 9.72
C SER A 55 1.95 -12.00 8.69
N VAL A 56 3.11 -12.63 8.78
CA VAL A 56 4.18 -12.47 7.79
C VAL A 56 3.74 -13.02 6.43
N GLU A 57 3.05 -14.15 6.38
CA GLU A 57 2.50 -14.71 5.14
C GLU A 57 1.46 -13.77 4.50
N GLU A 58 0.56 -13.18 5.30
CA GLU A 58 -0.39 -12.16 4.87
C GLU A 58 0.33 -10.94 4.26
N ILE A 59 1.37 -10.41 4.93
CA ILE A 59 2.18 -9.29 4.45
C ILE A 59 2.86 -9.63 3.12
N ILE A 60 3.46 -10.82 3.01
CA ILE A 60 4.10 -11.28 1.76
C ILE A 60 3.08 -11.37 0.63
N SER A 61 1.88 -11.86 0.92
CA SER A 61 0.80 -11.94 -0.06
C SER A 61 0.40 -10.56 -0.59
N VAL A 62 0.22 -9.59 0.32
CA VAL A 62 -0.09 -8.19 -0.03
C VAL A 62 1.04 -7.58 -0.87
N ALA A 63 2.30 -7.76 -0.46
CA ALA A 63 3.46 -7.23 -1.17
C ALA A 63 3.57 -7.81 -2.59
N ARG A 64 3.37 -9.12 -2.76
CA ARG A 64 3.35 -9.77 -4.08
C ARG A 64 2.21 -9.24 -4.97
N ASN A 65 1.04 -9.01 -4.39
CA ASN A 65 -0.11 -8.47 -5.12
C ASN A 65 0.18 -7.04 -5.59
N LEU A 66 0.69 -6.20 -4.69
CA LEU A 66 1.06 -4.81 -5.00
C LEU A 66 2.15 -4.76 -6.09
N ALA A 67 3.18 -5.60 -6.00
CA ALA A 67 4.23 -5.68 -7.00
C ALA A 67 3.69 -6.05 -8.39
N ARG A 68 2.78 -7.04 -8.47
CA ARG A 68 2.14 -7.40 -9.74
C ARG A 68 1.31 -6.24 -10.33
N ARG A 69 0.59 -5.49 -9.50
CA ARG A 69 -0.20 -4.32 -9.94
C ARG A 69 0.70 -3.19 -10.41
N ALA A 70 1.79 -2.92 -9.68
CA ALA A 70 2.78 -1.93 -10.08
C ALA A 70 3.41 -2.29 -11.44
N GLN A 71 3.79 -3.55 -11.65
CA GLN A 71 4.29 -4.04 -12.93
C GLN A 71 3.26 -3.91 -14.05
N ALA A 72 1.99 -4.25 -13.79
CA ALA A 72 0.91 -4.09 -14.76
C ALA A 72 0.73 -2.62 -15.17
N LEU A 73 0.74 -1.69 -14.20
CA LEU A 73 0.66 -0.25 -14.45
C LEU A 73 1.86 0.23 -15.28
N GLN A 74 3.08 -0.18 -14.93
CA GLN A 74 4.29 0.13 -15.72
C GLN A 74 4.21 -0.42 -17.15
N GLY A 75 3.68 -1.62 -17.33
CA GLY A 75 3.56 -2.26 -18.65
C GLY A 75 2.55 -1.57 -19.58
N ILE A 76 1.57 -0.84 -19.04
CA ILE A 76 0.62 -0.08 -19.86
C ILE A 76 1.05 1.39 -20.07
N ALA A 77 1.98 1.92 -19.29
CA ALA A 77 2.43 3.31 -19.38
C ALA A 77 2.78 3.76 -20.80
N PRO A 78 3.53 2.98 -21.62
CA PRO A 78 3.85 3.34 -23.01
C PRO A 78 2.64 3.40 -23.94
N LYS A 79 1.52 2.78 -23.55
CA LYS A 79 0.26 2.76 -24.34
C LYS A 79 -0.65 3.95 -24.02
N LEU A 80 -0.35 4.70 -22.96
CA LEU A 80 -1.11 5.86 -22.54
C LEU A 80 -0.65 7.08 -23.35
N ARG A 81 -1.51 7.57 -24.24
CA ARG A 81 -1.18 8.67 -25.18
C ARG A 81 -1.31 10.07 -24.59
N ALA A 82 -1.72 10.21 -23.32
CA ALA A 82 -1.90 11.51 -22.70
C ALA A 82 -0.55 12.18 -22.42
N LYS A 83 -0.45 13.48 -22.70
CA LYS A 83 0.74 14.27 -22.33
C LYS A 83 0.92 14.20 -20.82
N GLY A 84 2.12 13.78 -20.37
CA GLY A 84 2.42 13.62 -18.93
C GLY A 84 1.98 12.27 -18.32
N SER A 85 1.56 11.29 -19.14
CA SER A 85 1.18 9.96 -18.63
C SER A 85 2.29 9.29 -17.85
N ASP A 86 3.54 9.39 -18.27
CA ASP A 86 4.67 8.78 -17.56
C ASP A 86 4.86 9.37 -16.16
N ALA A 87 4.77 10.69 -16.04
CA ALA A 87 4.83 11.38 -14.75
C ALA A 87 3.63 11.04 -13.85
N ALA A 88 2.43 10.94 -14.43
CA ALA A 88 1.24 10.53 -13.70
C ALA A 88 1.34 9.08 -13.23
N VAL A 89 1.85 8.16 -14.05
CA VAL A 89 2.12 6.76 -13.65
C VAL A 89 3.17 6.71 -12.53
N ALA A 90 4.25 7.48 -12.63
CA ALA A 90 5.25 7.56 -11.57
C ALA A 90 4.62 8.02 -10.24
N LEU A 91 3.69 8.98 -10.30
CA LEU A 91 2.96 9.45 -9.12
C LEU A 91 2.10 8.33 -8.51
N PHE A 92 1.38 7.55 -9.32
CA PHE A 92 0.61 6.39 -8.85
C PHE A 92 1.47 5.29 -8.22
N LEU A 93 2.75 5.19 -8.59
CA LEU A 93 3.69 4.23 -8.03
C LEU A 93 4.34 4.73 -6.73
N SER A 94 4.32 6.05 -6.48
CA SER A 94 4.95 6.67 -5.31
C SER A 94 3.97 7.06 -4.21
N GLU A 95 2.68 7.16 -4.52
CA GLU A 95 1.65 7.63 -3.58
C GLU A 95 0.60 6.54 -3.35
N ASP A 96 0.14 6.41 -2.12
CA ASP A 96 -0.90 5.44 -1.75
C ASP A 96 -2.25 5.77 -2.39
N ALA A 97 -2.53 7.05 -2.59
CA ALA A 97 -3.77 7.55 -3.18
C ALA A 97 -3.53 8.83 -3.98
N VAL A 98 -4.05 8.87 -5.20
CA VAL A 98 -3.91 9.99 -6.14
C VAL A 98 -5.25 10.67 -6.37
N GLY A 99 -5.33 11.96 -6.04
CA GLY A 99 -6.49 12.81 -6.34
C GLY A 99 -6.32 13.52 -7.69
N PRO A 100 -7.21 13.33 -8.67
CA PRO A 100 -7.10 13.96 -9.99
C PRO A 100 -6.98 15.48 -9.93
N SER A 101 -7.85 16.12 -9.18
CA SER A 101 -7.94 17.58 -9.09
C SER A 101 -6.92 18.23 -8.17
N THR A 102 -6.23 17.44 -7.33
CA THR A 102 -5.29 17.97 -6.32
C THR A 102 -3.83 17.58 -6.59
N MET A 103 -3.62 16.47 -7.28
CA MET A 103 -2.28 15.91 -7.49
C MET A 103 -1.90 15.79 -8.98
N LEU A 104 -2.87 15.69 -9.88
CA LEU A 104 -2.61 15.66 -11.32
C LEU A 104 -2.89 17.00 -12.00
N SER A 105 -3.84 17.79 -11.48
CA SER A 105 -4.24 19.10 -12.03
C SER A 105 -4.05 20.21 -11.00
N PRO A 106 -3.68 21.45 -11.41
CA PRO A 106 -3.37 21.89 -12.75
C PRO A 106 -2.00 21.45 -13.27
N MET A 107 -1.14 20.97 -12.38
CA MET A 107 0.18 20.38 -12.68
C MET A 107 0.35 19.08 -11.92
N ILE A 108 1.04 18.11 -12.53
CA ILE A 108 1.33 16.85 -11.90
C ILE A 108 2.29 17.09 -10.72
N LYS A 109 1.91 16.67 -9.52
CA LYS A 109 2.67 16.86 -8.27
C LYS A 109 4.13 16.43 -8.44
N GLY A 110 5.04 17.29 -8.01
CA GLY A 110 6.48 17.04 -8.12
C GLY A 110 7.08 17.29 -9.52
N THR A 111 6.29 17.81 -10.48
CA THR A 111 6.76 18.09 -11.84
C THR A 111 6.32 19.47 -12.32
N SER A 112 6.86 19.92 -13.47
CA SER A 112 6.39 21.10 -14.20
C SER A 112 5.45 20.74 -15.36
N ILE A 113 4.89 19.55 -15.40
CA ILE A 113 4.06 19.05 -16.49
C ILE A 113 2.60 19.43 -16.21
N PRO A 114 1.96 20.28 -17.06
CA PRO A 114 0.58 20.66 -16.86
C PRO A 114 -0.37 19.54 -17.27
N MET A 115 -1.44 19.35 -16.50
CA MET A 115 -2.56 18.49 -16.84
C MET A 115 -3.87 19.19 -16.45
N THR A 116 -4.83 19.26 -17.37
CA THR A 116 -6.14 19.84 -17.07
C THR A 116 -6.97 18.87 -16.20
N ASP A 117 -7.88 19.39 -15.37
CA ASP A 117 -8.75 18.58 -14.52
C ASP A 117 -9.53 17.51 -15.31
N ARG A 118 -10.03 17.87 -16.49
CA ARG A 118 -10.70 16.91 -17.38
C ARG A 118 -9.76 15.80 -17.85
N ALA A 119 -8.51 16.13 -18.18
CA ALA A 119 -7.51 15.14 -18.61
C ALA A 119 -7.13 14.23 -17.43
N ALA A 120 -6.94 14.80 -16.25
CA ALA A 120 -6.62 14.05 -15.03
C ALA A 120 -7.71 13.03 -14.68
N ARG A 121 -8.98 13.42 -14.71
CA ARG A 121 -10.11 12.50 -14.45
C ARG A 121 -10.17 11.39 -15.49
N ARG A 122 -10.11 11.73 -16.79
CA ARG A 122 -10.10 10.72 -17.87
C ARG A 122 -8.91 9.76 -17.76
N PHE A 123 -7.76 10.25 -17.31
CA PHE A 123 -6.59 9.43 -17.08
C PHE A 123 -6.87 8.40 -15.98
N CYS A 124 -7.39 8.84 -14.83
CA CYS A 124 -7.75 7.94 -13.73
C CYS A 124 -8.82 6.92 -14.14
N ASP A 125 -9.90 7.39 -14.80
CA ASP A 125 -10.97 6.51 -15.29
C ASP A 125 -10.41 5.45 -16.25
N ARG A 126 -9.47 5.86 -17.12
CA ARG A 126 -8.81 4.94 -18.05
C ARG A 126 -7.96 3.88 -17.34
N LEU A 127 -7.26 4.23 -16.26
CA LEU A 127 -6.51 3.26 -15.45
C LEU A 127 -7.45 2.24 -14.76
N VAL A 128 -8.62 2.69 -14.33
CA VAL A 128 -9.66 1.80 -13.76
C VAL A 128 -10.22 0.87 -14.83
N GLU A 129 -10.58 1.37 -16.02
CA GLU A 129 -11.03 0.55 -17.15
C GLU A 129 -10.01 -0.52 -17.55
N LEU A 130 -8.72 -0.20 -17.48
CA LEU A 130 -7.62 -1.14 -17.77
C LEU A 130 -7.33 -2.09 -16.60
N GLY A 131 -8.04 -1.97 -15.47
CA GLY A 131 -7.89 -2.84 -14.31
C GLY A 131 -6.57 -2.69 -13.55
N VAL A 132 -5.84 -1.57 -13.74
CA VAL A 132 -4.54 -1.33 -13.09
C VAL A 132 -4.60 -0.33 -11.95
N ALA A 133 -5.73 0.33 -11.75
CA ALA A 133 -6.03 1.17 -10.62
C ALA A 133 -7.48 0.96 -10.16
N HIS A 134 -7.79 1.41 -8.94
CA HIS A 134 -9.13 1.37 -8.35
C HIS A 134 -9.50 2.74 -7.82
N GLU A 135 -10.78 3.06 -7.85
CA GLU A 135 -11.32 4.19 -7.12
C GLU A 135 -11.50 3.78 -5.64
N LEU A 136 -10.92 4.55 -4.72
CA LEU A 136 -10.80 4.19 -3.31
C LEU A 136 -11.91 4.79 -2.42
N THR A 137 -12.62 5.80 -2.89
CA THR A 137 -13.50 6.62 -2.05
C THR A 137 -14.99 6.28 -2.16
N GLY A 138 -15.44 5.68 -3.25
CA GLY A 138 -16.85 5.39 -3.52
C GLY A 138 -17.75 6.64 -3.58
N ARG A 139 -17.19 7.83 -3.86
CA ARG A 139 -17.89 9.11 -3.85
C ARG A 139 -18.01 9.70 -5.26
N SER A 140 -19.05 10.49 -5.50
CA SER A 140 -19.22 11.21 -6.77
C SER A 140 -18.23 12.37 -6.95
N THR A 141 -17.76 12.95 -5.82
CA THR A 141 -16.81 14.08 -5.76
C THR A 141 -15.63 13.72 -4.87
N PHE A 142 -14.50 14.39 -5.06
CA PHE A 142 -13.27 14.15 -4.30
C PHE A 142 -12.82 12.69 -4.35
N ARG A 143 -12.80 12.13 -5.55
CA ARG A 143 -12.34 10.77 -5.76
C ARG A 143 -10.84 10.65 -5.60
N PHE A 144 -10.42 9.58 -4.98
CA PHE A 144 -9.02 9.13 -4.93
C PHE A 144 -8.88 7.79 -5.62
N TYR A 145 -7.75 7.58 -6.26
CA TYR A 145 -7.43 6.39 -7.01
C TYR A 145 -6.08 5.84 -6.55
N GLY A 146 -5.91 4.52 -6.54
CA GLY A 146 -4.67 3.86 -6.16
C GLY A 146 -4.49 2.52 -6.85
N ILE A 147 -3.30 1.95 -6.74
CA ILE A 147 -2.98 0.60 -7.21
C ILE A 147 -3.17 -0.45 -6.12
N SER A 148 -3.28 -0.02 -4.87
CA SER A 148 -3.60 -0.86 -3.71
C SER A 148 -5.04 -1.38 -3.80
N PRO A 149 -5.33 -2.61 -3.34
CA PRO A 149 -6.69 -3.14 -3.32
C PRO A 149 -7.58 -2.40 -2.33
#